data_4f39a5d65c327ec85f37770f0a956082
#
_entry.id   4f39a5d65c327ec85f37770f0a956082
#
_cell.length_a   1.000
_cell.length_b   1.000
_cell.length_c   1.000
_cell.angle_alpha   90.00
_cell.angle_beta   90.00
_cell.angle_gamma   90.00
#
_symmetry.space_group_name_H-M   'P 1'
#
loop_
_entity.id
_entity.type
_entity.pdbx_description
1 polymer ?
#
loop_
_entity_poly.entity_id
_entity_poly.type
_entity_poly.pdbx_seq_one_letter_code
_entity_poly.pdbx_strand_id
1 'polypeptide(L)'
;MRREFNVDAQVGNPKVSYRETLTQPIRVEGRFVRQSGGHGQFGHVWLEIEPQEQGAGITFENKITGGAIPREYINPVESGVRQALDNGPLSGYPLVDLKITLVDGSFHPVDSSEMAFRNAGMLAIREGAPKGKPVLMEPIAEMEVVTPGEFLSDILGDFGTRRAQIRSIEAQDDL
;
A
#
# COMPACT_ATOMS: atom_id res chain seq x y z
N MET A 1 14.39 2.71 -29.79
CA MET A 1 12.98 2.23 -29.81
C MET A 1 12.24 2.55 -31.11
N ARG A 2 12.29 3.79 -31.66
CA ARG A 2 11.64 4.07 -32.97
C ARG A 2 12.15 3.17 -34.11
N ARG A 3 13.45 2.82 -34.13
CA ARG A 3 14.04 2.02 -35.22
C ARG A 3 13.76 0.52 -35.14
N GLU A 4 13.53 -0.02 -33.93
CA GLU A 4 13.34 -1.46 -33.73
C GLU A 4 11.87 -1.87 -33.58
N PHE A 5 11.04 -1.00 -32.98
CA PHE A 5 9.65 -1.37 -32.63
C PHE A 5 8.59 -0.46 -33.29
N ASN A 6 9.03 0.54 -34.06
CA ASN A 6 8.16 1.53 -34.74
C ASN A 6 7.12 2.18 -33.78
N VAL A 7 7.52 2.38 -32.50
CA VAL A 7 6.67 2.98 -31.46
C VAL A 7 7.16 4.41 -31.17
N ASP A 8 6.25 5.35 -31.21
CA ASP A 8 6.50 6.73 -30.83
C ASP A 8 6.31 6.85 -29.32
N ALA A 9 7.40 6.93 -28.55
CA ALA A 9 7.40 7.02 -27.11
C ALA A 9 7.90 8.39 -26.65
N GLN A 10 7.13 9.06 -25.78
CA GLN A 10 7.60 10.23 -25.08
C GLN A 10 8.42 9.79 -23.87
N VAL A 11 9.68 10.23 -23.82
CA VAL A 11 10.58 9.97 -22.69
C VAL A 11 10.46 11.15 -21.71
N GLY A 12 9.95 10.89 -20.52
CA GLY A 12 9.94 11.85 -19.41
C GLY A 12 11.08 11.58 -18.41
N ASN A 13 11.21 12.45 -17.41
CA ASN A 13 12.12 12.20 -16.31
C ASN A 13 11.66 10.96 -15.52
N PRO A 14 12.59 10.06 -15.15
CA PRO A 14 12.26 8.90 -14.33
C PRO A 14 11.67 9.35 -12.98
N LYS A 15 10.59 8.70 -12.56
CA LYS A 15 9.98 8.94 -11.24
C LYS A 15 10.35 7.81 -10.30
N VAL A 16 10.70 8.15 -9.07
CA VAL A 16 10.94 7.17 -8.01
C VAL A 16 9.60 6.53 -7.60
N SER A 17 9.56 5.21 -7.55
CA SER A 17 8.37 4.46 -7.16
C SER A 17 8.31 4.34 -5.64
N TYR A 18 7.95 5.41 -4.95
CA TYR A 18 7.74 5.40 -3.52
C TYR A 18 6.55 4.54 -3.12
N ARG A 19 6.56 4.07 -1.88
CA ARG A 19 5.47 3.39 -1.19
C ARG A 19 5.31 4.00 0.19
N GLU A 20 4.20 3.70 0.83
CA GLU A 20 3.98 4.04 2.24
C GLU A 20 3.68 2.75 3.03
N THR A 21 3.96 2.75 4.33
CA THR A 21 3.53 1.69 5.23
C THR A 21 3.25 2.26 6.61
N LEU A 22 2.62 1.49 7.48
CA LEU A 22 2.40 1.86 8.87
C LEU A 22 3.48 1.22 9.76
N THR A 23 3.81 1.88 10.86
CA THR A 23 4.79 1.36 11.84
C THR A 23 4.16 0.91 13.14
N GLN A 24 2.86 1.16 13.33
CA GLN A 24 2.14 0.76 14.54
C GLN A 24 0.80 0.11 14.18
N PRO A 25 0.41 -0.94 14.94
CA PRO A 25 -0.92 -1.51 14.80
C PRO A 25 -1.98 -0.50 15.27
N ILE A 26 -3.10 -0.52 14.59
CA ILE A 26 -4.25 0.34 14.90
C ILE A 26 -5.55 -0.43 14.79
N ARG A 27 -6.55 -0.01 15.57
CA ARG A 27 -7.93 -0.42 15.41
C ARG A 27 -8.76 0.78 15.02
N VAL A 28 -9.53 0.67 13.95
CA VAL A 28 -10.23 1.80 13.33
C VAL A 28 -11.65 1.44 12.99
N GLU A 29 -12.52 2.42 13.14
CA GLU A 29 -13.93 2.36 12.76
C GLU A 29 -14.11 2.99 11.38
N GLY A 30 -14.91 2.35 10.54
CA GLY A 30 -15.42 2.93 9.30
C GLY A 30 -16.94 2.94 9.32
N ARG A 31 -17.53 4.12 9.27
CA ARG A 31 -18.98 4.27 9.30
C ARG A 31 -19.46 5.15 8.15
N PHE A 32 -20.23 4.55 7.26
CA PHE A 32 -20.87 5.24 6.16
C PHE A 32 -22.38 5.25 6.37
N VAL A 33 -22.91 6.43 6.66
CA VAL A 33 -24.35 6.65 6.86
C VAL A 33 -24.77 7.81 5.99
N ARG A 34 -25.72 7.57 5.11
CA ARG A 34 -26.39 8.64 4.33
C ARG A 34 -27.88 8.43 4.37
N GLN A 35 -28.60 9.52 4.55
CA GLN A 35 -30.05 9.56 4.50
C GLN A 35 -30.45 10.72 3.59
N SER A 36 -30.93 10.40 2.40
CA SER A 36 -31.42 11.38 1.43
C SER A 36 -32.73 10.89 0.85
N GLY A 37 -33.85 11.43 1.35
CA GLY A 37 -35.19 11.35 0.79
C GLY A 37 -35.63 9.99 0.22
N GLY A 38 -35.73 8.94 1.05
CA GLY A 38 -36.09 7.59 0.63
C GLY A 38 -35.32 6.51 1.38
N HIS A 39 -34.74 5.53 0.66
CA HIS A 39 -33.86 4.53 1.27
C HIS A 39 -32.55 5.18 1.73
N GLY A 40 -32.19 4.96 3.00
CA GLY A 40 -30.89 5.32 3.55
C GLY A 40 -29.76 4.43 3.02
N GLN A 41 -28.53 4.77 3.38
CA GLN A 41 -27.36 3.92 3.16
C GLN A 41 -26.64 3.74 4.49
N PHE A 42 -26.36 2.51 4.85
CA PHE A 42 -25.71 2.17 6.11
C PHE A 42 -24.63 1.08 5.91
N GLY A 43 -23.42 1.39 6.29
CA GLY A 43 -22.31 0.44 6.39
C GLY A 43 -21.45 0.79 7.60
N HIS A 44 -21.11 -0.21 8.42
CA HIS A 44 -20.31 -0.02 9.62
C HIS A 44 -19.38 -1.18 9.83
N VAL A 45 -18.08 -0.89 9.96
CA VAL A 45 -17.02 -1.89 10.11
C VAL A 45 -16.00 -1.47 11.15
N TRP A 46 -15.40 -2.45 11.81
CA TRP A 46 -14.18 -2.28 12.60
C TRP A 46 -13.06 -3.08 11.95
N LEU A 47 -11.96 -2.42 11.69
CA LEU A 47 -10.76 -3.02 11.13
C LEU A 47 -9.61 -2.94 12.13
N GLU A 48 -8.84 -4.02 12.23
CA GLU A 48 -7.51 -4.02 12.82
C GLU A 48 -6.49 -4.02 11.68
N ILE A 49 -5.54 -3.10 11.73
CA ILE A 49 -4.50 -2.93 10.72
C ILE A 49 -3.17 -3.09 11.42
N GLU A 50 -2.39 -4.05 10.97
CA GLU A 50 -1.09 -4.40 11.54
C GLU A 50 -0.01 -4.32 10.46
N PRO A 51 1.17 -3.70 10.76
CA PRO A 51 2.30 -3.77 9.86
C PRO A 51 2.79 -5.22 9.71
N GLN A 52 3.25 -5.57 8.52
CA GLN A 52 3.87 -6.85 8.21
C GLN A 52 5.34 -6.67 7.84
N GLU A 53 6.05 -7.79 7.65
CA GLU A 53 7.41 -7.77 7.16
C GLU A 53 7.48 -7.16 5.75
N GLN A 54 8.60 -6.52 5.45
CA GLN A 54 8.82 -5.89 4.16
C GLN A 54 8.69 -6.91 3.01
N GLY A 55 7.86 -6.57 2.02
CA GLY A 55 7.58 -7.42 0.88
C GLY A 55 6.43 -8.42 1.08
N ALA A 56 5.78 -8.45 2.24
CA ALA A 56 4.64 -9.32 2.49
C ALA A 56 3.36 -8.89 1.72
N GLY A 57 3.32 -7.64 1.27
CA GLY A 57 2.18 -7.11 0.53
C GLY A 57 0.96 -6.85 1.42
N ILE A 58 -0.23 -7.02 0.87
CA ILE A 58 -1.49 -6.77 1.58
C ILE A 58 -2.23 -8.08 1.81
N THR A 59 -2.48 -8.37 3.08
CA THR A 59 -3.32 -9.51 3.51
C THR A 59 -4.63 -9.00 4.10
N PHE A 60 -5.75 -9.58 3.67
CA PHE A 60 -7.06 -9.30 4.24
C PHE A 60 -7.62 -10.56 4.91
N GLU A 61 -8.04 -10.45 6.17
CA GLU A 61 -8.67 -11.53 6.94
C GLU A 61 -10.05 -11.11 7.43
N ASN A 62 -10.98 -12.06 7.42
CA ASN A 62 -12.29 -11.89 7.99
C ASN A 62 -12.40 -12.69 9.30
N LYS A 63 -12.66 -12.01 10.41
CA LYS A 63 -12.91 -12.59 11.74
C LYS A 63 -14.31 -12.26 12.28
N ILE A 64 -15.24 -11.89 11.40
CA ILE A 64 -16.63 -11.66 11.81
C ILE A 64 -17.23 -12.94 12.39
N THR A 65 -17.79 -12.82 13.58
CA THR A 65 -18.53 -13.89 14.27
C THR A 65 -19.97 -13.44 14.53
N GLY A 66 -20.85 -14.41 14.75
CA GLY A 66 -22.24 -14.14 15.15
C GLY A 66 -23.11 -13.42 14.11
N GLY A 67 -22.64 -13.27 12.86
CA GLY A 67 -23.43 -12.60 11.81
C GLY A 67 -23.55 -11.10 11.96
N ALA A 68 -22.61 -10.43 12.67
CA ALA A 68 -22.58 -8.99 12.84
C ALA A 68 -22.57 -8.24 11.51
N ILE A 69 -21.94 -8.83 10.47
CA ILE A 69 -22.01 -8.40 9.08
C ILE A 69 -22.42 -9.59 8.23
N PRO A 70 -23.46 -9.49 7.38
CA PRO A 70 -23.82 -10.51 6.41
C PRO A 70 -22.66 -10.85 5.46
N ARG A 71 -22.52 -12.13 5.09
CA ARG A 71 -21.41 -12.61 4.26
C ARG A 71 -21.28 -11.90 2.93
N GLU A 72 -22.38 -11.50 2.35
CA GLU A 72 -22.43 -10.78 1.08
C GLU A 72 -21.69 -9.42 1.11
N TYR A 73 -21.55 -8.80 2.29
CA TYR A 73 -20.87 -7.52 2.44
C TYR A 73 -19.37 -7.61 2.74
N ILE A 74 -18.83 -8.79 3.00
CA ILE A 74 -17.40 -8.97 3.31
C ILE A 74 -16.53 -8.58 2.11
N ASN A 75 -16.81 -9.10 0.91
CA ASN A 75 -16.09 -8.76 -0.31
C ASN A 75 -16.18 -7.26 -0.68
N PRO A 76 -17.36 -6.61 -0.60
CA PRO A 76 -17.46 -5.15 -0.70
C PRO A 76 -16.54 -4.40 0.25
N VAL A 77 -16.46 -4.78 1.53
CA VAL A 77 -15.52 -4.17 2.50
C VAL A 77 -14.08 -4.32 2.02
N GLU A 78 -13.64 -5.53 1.67
CA GLU A 78 -12.29 -5.78 1.16
C GLU A 78 -11.99 -4.93 -0.08
N SER A 79 -12.92 -4.84 -1.02
CA SER A 79 -12.77 -4.01 -2.21
C SER A 79 -12.58 -2.54 -1.87
N GLY A 80 -13.33 -2.00 -0.91
CA GLY A 80 -13.18 -0.63 -0.43
C GLY A 80 -11.86 -0.38 0.27
N VAL A 81 -11.42 -1.33 1.10
CA VAL A 81 -10.11 -1.31 1.75
C VAL A 81 -8.99 -1.25 0.71
N ARG A 82 -8.96 -2.19 -0.25
CA ARG A 82 -7.92 -2.23 -1.30
C ARG A 82 -7.87 -0.96 -2.11
N GLN A 83 -9.02 -0.41 -2.49
CA GLN A 83 -9.08 0.86 -3.21
C GLN A 83 -8.52 2.04 -2.40
N ALA A 84 -8.74 2.06 -1.09
CA ALA A 84 -8.22 3.12 -0.23
C ALA A 84 -6.72 3.04 -0.01
N LEU A 85 -6.15 1.81 -0.03
CA LEU A 85 -4.71 1.57 0.11
C LEU A 85 -3.90 2.09 -1.08
N ASP A 86 -4.51 2.33 -2.24
CA ASP A 86 -3.83 2.91 -3.40
C ASP A 86 -3.36 4.36 -3.16
N ASN A 87 -3.89 5.03 -2.12
CA ASN A 87 -3.57 6.41 -1.78
C ASN A 87 -3.21 6.56 -0.30
N GLY A 88 -1.94 6.48 0.00
CA GLY A 88 -1.40 6.64 1.35
C GLY A 88 -1.56 8.05 1.93
N PRO A 89 -1.54 8.17 3.27
CA PRO A 89 -1.86 9.41 3.97
C PRO A 89 -0.77 10.47 3.97
N LEU A 90 0.48 10.15 3.61
CA LEU A 90 1.60 11.10 3.63
C LEU A 90 1.72 11.88 2.33
N SER A 91 1.83 11.16 1.22
CA SER A 91 2.14 11.72 -0.09
C SER A 91 1.30 11.12 -1.20
N GLY A 92 0.32 10.28 -0.85
CA GLY A 92 -0.58 9.63 -1.80
C GLY A 92 0.05 8.43 -2.50
N TYR A 93 1.18 7.91 -2.01
CA TYR A 93 1.75 6.66 -2.54
C TYR A 93 1.01 5.44 -1.97
N PRO A 94 0.96 4.33 -2.72
CA PRO A 94 0.27 3.14 -2.23
C PRO A 94 0.82 2.64 -0.89
N LEU A 95 -0.10 2.28 0.01
CA LEU A 95 0.21 1.58 1.26
C LEU A 95 0.50 0.11 0.97
N VAL A 96 1.57 -0.42 1.55
CA VAL A 96 2.02 -1.81 1.39
C VAL A 96 2.39 -2.44 2.73
N ASP A 97 2.56 -3.76 2.72
CA ASP A 97 3.05 -4.55 3.86
C ASP A 97 2.17 -4.40 5.11
N LEU A 98 0.87 -4.55 4.89
CA LEU A 98 -0.16 -4.44 5.93
C LEU A 98 -1.07 -5.68 5.94
N LYS A 99 -1.39 -6.13 7.14
CA LYS A 99 -2.46 -7.09 7.40
C LYS A 99 -3.68 -6.34 7.91
N ILE A 100 -4.79 -6.51 7.23
CA ILE A 100 -6.07 -5.89 7.58
C ILE A 100 -7.03 -6.99 8.01
N THR A 101 -7.54 -6.91 9.22
CA THR A 101 -8.50 -7.86 9.76
C THR A 101 -9.83 -7.16 9.98
N LEU A 102 -10.89 -7.67 9.36
CA LEU A 102 -12.26 -7.25 9.62
C LEU A 102 -12.74 -7.99 10.87
N VAL A 103 -12.89 -7.27 11.99
CA VAL A 103 -13.13 -7.86 13.32
C VAL A 103 -14.55 -7.69 13.82
N ASP A 104 -15.23 -6.61 13.44
CA ASP A 104 -16.58 -6.31 13.91
C ASP A 104 -17.29 -5.35 12.94
N GLY A 105 -18.57 -5.11 13.20
CA GLY A 105 -19.37 -4.15 12.48
C GLY A 105 -20.85 -4.29 12.82
N SER A 106 -21.68 -3.59 12.08
CA SER A 106 -23.12 -3.73 12.18
C SER A 106 -23.78 -3.44 10.83
N PHE A 107 -24.97 -3.97 10.63
CA PHE A 107 -25.78 -3.74 9.45
C PHE A 107 -27.17 -3.28 9.81
N HIS A 108 -27.83 -2.64 8.86
CA HIS A 108 -29.24 -2.25 8.98
C HIS A 108 -30.05 -3.04 7.92
N PRO A 109 -31.15 -3.73 8.30
CA PRO A 109 -31.87 -4.64 7.41
C PRO A 109 -32.40 -3.99 6.11
N VAL A 110 -32.66 -2.69 6.15
CA VAL A 110 -33.24 -1.95 5.00
C VAL A 110 -32.20 -1.08 4.27
N ASP A 111 -31.28 -0.43 5.02
CA ASP A 111 -30.39 0.60 4.49
C ASP A 111 -28.99 0.09 4.18
N SER A 112 -28.65 -1.16 4.54
CA SER A 112 -27.35 -1.73 4.19
C SER A 112 -27.29 -2.14 2.73
N SER A 113 -26.14 -1.90 2.11
CA SER A 113 -25.87 -2.24 0.72
C SER A 113 -24.37 -2.52 0.52
N GLU A 114 -24.02 -3.22 -0.55
CA GLU A 114 -22.63 -3.44 -0.95
C GLU A 114 -21.85 -2.12 -1.07
N MET A 115 -22.47 -1.09 -1.67
CA MET A 115 -21.84 0.21 -1.82
C MET A 115 -21.59 0.89 -0.47
N ALA A 116 -22.52 0.77 0.49
CA ALA A 116 -22.35 1.34 1.82
C ALA A 116 -21.21 0.67 2.58
N PHE A 117 -21.08 -0.66 2.51
CA PHE A 117 -19.98 -1.40 3.15
C PHE A 117 -18.64 -1.16 2.45
N ARG A 118 -18.61 -1.06 1.14
CA ARG A 118 -17.40 -0.64 0.39
C ARG A 118 -16.92 0.74 0.86
N ASN A 119 -17.82 1.70 0.96
CA ASN A 119 -17.49 3.04 1.44
C ASN A 119 -17.06 3.03 2.92
N ALA A 120 -17.68 2.21 3.77
CA ALA A 120 -17.28 2.06 5.16
C ALA A 120 -15.84 1.52 5.27
N GLY A 121 -15.49 0.49 4.51
CA GLY A 121 -14.11 -0.02 4.44
C GLY A 121 -13.10 1.03 3.97
N MET A 122 -13.47 1.81 2.94
CA MET A 122 -12.64 2.90 2.42
C MET A 122 -12.43 4.00 3.48
N LEU A 123 -13.48 4.41 4.19
CA LEU A 123 -13.41 5.42 5.25
C LEU A 123 -12.52 4.95 6.40
N ALA A 124 -12.66 3.70 6.82
CA ALA A 124 -11.83 3.13 7.88
C ALA A 124 -10.33 3.26 7.58
N ILE A 125 -9.90 2.97 6.35
CA ILE A 125 -8.49 3.15 5.96
C ILE A 125 -8.12 4.63 5.92
N ARG A 126 -8.91 5.48 5.28
CA ARG A 126 -8.60 6.92 5.13
C ARG A 126 -8.46 7.66 6.46
N GLU A 127 -9.33 7.35 7.42
CA GLU A 127 -9.33 8.00 8.74
C GLU A 127 -8.39 7.31 9.72
N GLY A 128 -8.11 6.04 9.51
CA GLY A 128 -7.28 5.23 10.37
C GLY A 128 -5.80 5.29 10.05
N ALA A 129 -5.41 5.17 8.78
CA ALA A 129 -4.01 5.09 8.38
C ALA A 129 -3.12 6.22 8.94
N PRO A 130 -3.56 7.49 9.03
CA PRO A 130 -2.75 8.53 9.65
C PRO A 130 -2.37 8.25 11.11
N LYS A 131 -3.18 7.48 11.83
CA LYS A 131 -2.97 7.15 13.26
C LYS A 131 -1.92 6.04 13.46
N GLY A 132 -1.63 5.25 12.41
CA GLY A 132 -0.67 4.14 12.43
C GLY A 132 0.79 4.56 12.27
N LYS A 133 1.11 5.84 12.41
CA LYS A 133 2.44 6.42 12.16
C LYS A 133 3.00 6.01 10.80
N PRO A 134 2.40 6.51 9.72
CA PRO A 134 2.83 6.17 8.37
C PRO A 134 4.25 6.67 8.09
N VAL A 135 5.00 5.90 7.29
CA VAL A 135 6.34 6.23 6.83
C VAL A 135 6.45 6.04 5.32
N LEU A 136 7.31 6.85 4.70
CA LEU A 136 7.62 6.73 3.28
C LEU A 136 8.72 5.67 3.10
N MET A 137 8.56 4.82 2.09
CA MET A 137 9.52 3.80 1.70
C MET A 137 10.11 4.15 0.33
N GLU A 138 11.44 4.15 0.26
CA GLU A 138 12.19 4.32 -0.98
C GLU A 138 12.49 2.94 -1.60
N PRO A 139 12.45 2.79 -2.93
CA PRO A 139 12.92 1.57 -3.57
C PRO A 139 14.44 1.45 -3.43
N ILE A 140 14.90 0.27 -3.04
CA ILE A 140 16.31 -0.09 -3.01
C ILE A 140 16.55 -1.12 -4.11
N ALA A 141 17.56 -0.88 -4.97
CA ALA A 141 17.99 -1.80 -6.00
C ALA A 141 19.31 -2.46 -5.63
N GLU A 142 19.45 -3.72 -5.98
CA GLU A 142 20.74 -4.40 -6.02
C GLU A 142 21.40 -4.14 -7.38
N MET A 143 22.67 -3.76 -7.37
CA MET A 143 23.39 -3.38 -8.58
C MET A 143 24.78 -4.00 -8.56
N GLU A 144 25.19 -4.53 -9.70
CA GLU A 144 26.55 -4.96 -9.98
C GLU A 144 27.18 -3.99 -10.99
N VAL A 145 28.40 -3.53 -10.70
CA VAL A 145 29.15 -2.63 -11.57
C VAL A 145 30.50 -3.25 -11.87
N VAL A 146 30.74 -3.53 -13.14
CA VAL A 146 32.03 -4.02 -13.65
C VAL A 146 32.79 -2.83 -14.24
N THR A 147 34.01 -2.60 -13.80
CA THR A 147 34.81 -1.44 -14.22
C THR A 147 36.30 -1.76 -14.21
N PRO A 148 37.12 -1.15 -15.08
CA PRO A 148 38.57 -1.16 -14.94
C PRO A 148 39.00 -0.61 -13.58
N GLY A 149 40.07 -1.20 -13.00
CA GLY A 149 40.55 -0.87 -11.65
C GLY A 149 40.89 0.61 -11.43
N GLU A 150 41.31 1.31 -12.49
CA GLU A 150 41.62 2.74 -12.44
C GLU A 150 40.44 3.65 -12.07
N PHE A 151 39.19 3.21 -12.36
CA PHE A 151 37.96 3.96 -12.02
C PHE A 151 37.31 3.55 -10.70
N LEU A 152 37.87 2.55 -10.00
CA LEU A 152 37.26 2.02 -8.77
C LEU A 152 37.07 3.10 -7.71
N SER A 153 38.07 3.94 -7.48
CA SER A 153 38.00 4.99 -6.46
C SER A 153 36.90 6.02 -6.73
N ASP A 154 36.71 6.39 -8.00
CA ASP A 154 35.71 7.36 -8.40
C ASP A 154 34.29 6.80 -8.23
N ILE A 155 34.12 5.52 -8.57
CA ILE A 155 32.83 4.80 -8.39
C ILE A 155 32.49 4.64 -6.92
N LEU A 156 33.47 4.27 -6.09
CA LEU A 156 33.25 4.17 -4.64
C LEU A 156 32.88 5.51 -4.01
N GLY A 157 33.49 6.60 -4.49
CA GLY A 157 33.14 7.96 -4.10
C GLY A 157 31.70 8.34 -4.47
N ASP A 158 31.28 8.02 -5.69
CA ASP A 158 29.90 8.27 -6.16
C ASP A 158 28.89 7.44 -5.36
N PHE A 159 29.18 6.16 -5.08
CA PHE A 159 28.34 5.30 -4.25
C PHE A 159 28.13 5.85 -2.84
N GLY A 160 29.18 6.43 -2.25
CA GLY A 160 29.09 7.08 -0.94
C GLY A 160 28.09 8.25 -0.96
N THR A 161 28.11 9.06 -2.01
CA THR A 161 27.16 10.20 -2.16
C THR A 161 25.72 9.73 -2.34
N ARG A 162 25.50 8.54 -2.91
CA ARG A 162 24.17 7.93 -3.15
C ARG A 162 23.68 7.07 -2.00
N ARG A 163 24.35 7.04 -0.86
CA ARG A 163 23.99 6.20 0.30
C ARG A 163 24.00 4.70 -0.03
N ALA A 164 24.79 4.26 -1.02
CA ALA A 164 24.89 2.86 -1.38
C ALA A 164 25.61 2.05 -0.28
N GLN A 165 25.17 0.81 -0.09
CA GLN A 165 25.84 -0.15 0.77
C GLN A 165 26.62 -1.13 -0.11
N ILE A 166 27.97 -1.09 -0.03
CA ILE A 166 28.84 -1.98 -0.78
C ILE A 166 28.87 -3.33 -0.07
N ARG A 167 28.48 -4.40 -0.77
CA ARG A 167 28.47 -5.76 -0.21
C ARG A 167 29.79 -6.50 -0.44
N SER A 168 30.34 -6.42 -1.66
CA SER A 168 31.61 -7.03 -2.04
C SER A 168 32.32 -6.20 -3.10
N ILE A 169 33.64 -6.33 -3.15
CA ILE A 169 34.50 -5.84 -4.21
C ILE A 169 35.36 -7.03 -4.61
N GLU A 170 35.24 -7.47 -5.86
CA GLU A 170 35.99 -8.59 -6.40
C GLU A 170 36.88 -8.10 -7.55
N ALA A 171 38.16 -8.43 -7.52
CA ALA A 171 39.05 -8.20 -8.64
C ALA A 171 38.94 -9.39 -9.61
N GLN A 172 38.60 -9.13 -10.86
CA GLN A 172 38.71 -10.12 -11.94
C GLN A 172 40.06 -9.93 -12.65
N ASP A 173 40.89 -10.96 -12.61
CA ASP A 173 42.25 -10.90 -13.15
C ASP A 173 42.36 -10.88 -14.69
N ASP A 174 41.23 -10.89 -15.42
CA ASP A 174 41.18 -10.88 -16.89
C ASP A 174 40.12 -9.90 -17.43
N LEU A 175 40.51 -8.64 -17.61
CA LEU A 175 39.90 -7.69 -18.53
C LEU A 175 40.96 -6.95 -19.32
#